data_b9624292447aa8d8bc43759ea9c909f6
#
_entry.id   b9624292447aa8d8bc43759ea9c909f6
#
_cell.length_a   1.000
_cell.length_b   1.000
_cell.length_c   1.000
_cell.angle_alpha   90.00
_cell.angle_beta   90.00
_cell.angle_gamma   90.00
#
_symmetry.space_group_name_H-M   'P 1'
#
loop_
_entity.id
_entity.type
_entity.pdbx_description
1 polymer ?
#
loop_
_entity_poly.entity_id
_entity_poly.type
_entity_poly.pdbx_seq_one_letter_code
_entity_poly.pdbx_strand_id
1 'polypeptide(L)'
;MKKLSKKVIVQKKEVAHTIGERNILVRTASADSPFIVGLKYSFQTPENLYLVTGFMSGGELFYHLQKEGRFTEARAKFYIAELILALQHLHKFNIVYRDLKPENILLDAVGHIALCDFGLSKANLAKDETTNTFCGTTEYLAPEVLLDESGYTTMVDFWSLGVLVFEMCCGWSPFYAEETQQMYKNIAFGKVRFPKETLSAEGRSFVKGLLNRNPRHRLGAQRDAEELKEHLFFADTDWDAVANKQVVPPFKPKLKNILDVSNFDPEFTNALTDTHSLNENAVQKAGVPVTASTPLSPGMQANFKGFTFVEESMMEEHLHGSNLDRMDDKIAEEDDDWEKIPTSRKEDRMSGIMRPTSNTEDTIFNASQFDM
;
A
#
# COMPACT_ATOMS: atom_id res chain seq x y z
N MET A 1 -3.05 -10.51 8.37
CA MET A 1 -3.96 -11.00 7.29
C MET A 1 -5.10 -10.00 7.10
N LYS A 2 -5.31 -9.53 5.86
CA LYS A 2 -6.42 -8.63 5.46
C LYS A 2 -7.53 -9.50 4.85
N LYS A 3 -8.74 -9.46 5.44
CA LYS A 3 -9.94 -10.17 4.95
C LYS A 3 -10.88 -9.17 4.29
N LEU A 4 -11.28 -9.41 3.05
CA LEU A 4 -12.08 -8.51 2.23
C LEU A 4 -13.34 -9.23 1.75
N SER A 5 -14.54 -8.68 2.01
CA SER A 5 -15.80 -9.26 1.54
C SER A 5 -16.01 -8.97 0.05
N LYS A 6 -16.12 -10.03 -0.77
CA LYS A 6 -16.38 -9.91 -2.21
C LYS A 6 -17.67 -9.15 -2.49
N LYS A 7 -18.71 -9.36 -1.67
CA LYS A 7 -20.00 -8.66 -1.80
C LYS A 7 -19.84 -7.15 -1.64
N VAL A 8 -19.08 -6.72 -0.62
CA VAL A 8 -18.81 -5.29 -0.36
C VAL A 8 -18.00 -4.69 -1.51
N ILE A 9 -16.94 -5.39 -1.97
CA ILE A 9 -16.10 -4.95 -3.10
C ILE A 9 -16.94 -4.72 -4.37
N VAL A 10 -17.83 -5.67 -4.69
CA VAL A 10 -18.70 -5.55 -5.88
C VAL A 10 -19.70 -4.40 -5.70
N GLN A 11 -20.32 -4.26 -4.53
CA GLN A 11 -21.26 -3.17 -4.24
C GLN A 11 -20.61 -1.79 -4.36
N LYS A 12 -19.38 -1.66 -3.88
CA LYS A 12 -18.60 -0.40 -3.97
C LYS A 12 -17.91 -0.19 -5.32
N LYS A 13 -18.05 -1.13 -6.27
CA LYS A 13 -17.36 -1.11 -7.57
C LYS A 13 -15.82 -1.09 -7.48
N GLU A 14 -15.25 -1.67 -6.42
CA GLU A 14 -13.80 -1.66 -6.11
C GLU A 14 -13.06 -2.92 -6.59
N VAL A 15 -13.66 -3.73 -7.47
CA VAL A 15 -13.03 -4.97 -7.97
C VAL A 15 -11.67 -4.70 -8.60
N ALA A 16 -11.59 -3.71 -9.49
CA ALA A 16 -10.34 -3.36 -10.18
C ALA A 16 -9.26 -2.88 -9.21
N HIS A 17 -9.62 -2.09 -8.20
CA HIS A 17 -8.69 -1.61 -7.16
C HIS A 17 -8.16 -2.78 -6.33
N THR A 18 -9.03 -3.68 -5.90
CA THR A 18 -8.64 -4.85 -5.08
C THR A 18 -7.71 -5.81 -5.85
N ILE A 19 -8.01 -6.07 -7.12
CA ILE A 19 -7.13 -6.87 -7.97
C ILE A 19 -5.82 -6.13 -8.24
N GLY A 20 -5.86 -4.82 -8.45
CA GLY A 20 -4.70 -3.94 -8.61
C GLY A 20 -3.77 -3.99 -7.39
N GLU A 21 -4.32 -3.85 -6.18
CA GLU A 21 -3.57 -3.98 -4.91
C GLU A 21 -2.82 -5.31 -4.84
N ARG A 22 -3.53 -6.42 -5.08
CA ARG A 22 -2.90 -7.74 -5.07
C ARG A 22 -1.79 -7.88 -6.11
N ASN A 23 -2.00 -7.38 -7.33
CA ASN A 23 -1.00 -7.47 -8.40
C ASN A 23 0.23 -6.63 -8.12
N ILE A 24 0.08 -5.46 -7.50
CA ILE A 24 1.20 -4.63 -7.04
C ILE A 24 1.99 -5.38 -5.97
N LEU A 25 1.32 -5.92 -4.96
CA LEU A 25 1.96 -6.69 -3.89
C LEU A 25 2.73 -7.90 -4.42
N VAL A 26 2.22 -8.62 -5.43
CA VAL A 26 2.95 -9.72 -6.09
C VAL A 26 4.19 -9.20 -6.82
N ARG A 27 4.07 -8.09 -7.56
CA ARG A 27 5.20 -7.49 -8.28
C ARG A 27 6.31 -7.01 -7.36
N THR A 28 5.95 -6.45 -6.22
CA THR A 28 6.91 -5.94 -5.24
C THR A 28 7.50 -7.05 -4.37
N ALA A 29 6.77 -8.15 -4.14
CA ALA A 29 7.28 -9.31 -3.40
C ALA A 29 8.47 -9.98 -4.10
N SER A 30 8.44 -10.08 -5.43
CA SER A 30 9.53 -10.70 -6.23
C SER A 30 10.76 -9.81 -6.42
N ALA A 31 10.75 -8.58 -5.94
CA ALA A 31 11.77 -7.57 -6.23
C ALA A 31 12.54 -7.08 -4.99
N ASP A 32 12.42 -7.75 -3.84
CA ASP A 32 13.22 -7.60 -2.61
C ASP A 32 13.44 -6.17 -2.08
N SER A 33 12.39 -5.34 -2.00
CA SER A 33 12.51 -4.12 -1.22
C SER A 33 12.23 -4.40 0.26
N PRO A 34 13.19 -4.19 1.17
CA PRO A 34 12.99 -4.44 2.60
C PRO A 34 12.06 -3.41 3.27
N PHE A 35 11.66 -2.36 2.54
CA PHE A 35 10.84 -1.25 3.01
C PHE A 35 9.41 -1.26 2.46
N ILE A 36 8.99 -2.40 1.91
CA ILE A 36 7.62 -2.67 1.46
C ILE A 36 7.15 -3.96 2.11
N VAL A 37 5.92 -3.96 2.63
CA VAL A 37 5.34 -5.15 3.26
C VAL A 37 5.10 -6.21 2.19
N GLY A 38 5.84 -7.32 2.26
CA GLY A 38 5.76 -8.42 1.29
C GLY A 38 4.48 -9.24 1.43
N LEU A 39 3.90 -9.65 0.29
CA LEU A 39 2.78 -10.58 0.23
C LEU A 39 3.31 -12.01 0.33
N LYS A 40 2.89 -12.75 1.35
CA LYS A 40 3.22 -14.17 1.54
C LYS A 40 2.23 -15.08 0.82
N TYR A 41 0.93 -14.81 1.02
CA TYR A 41 -0.15 -15.56 0.39
C TYR A 41 -1.29 -14.63 -0.01
N SER A 42 -1.96 -14.96 -1.11
CA SER A 42 -3.33 -14.52 -1.34
C SER A 42 -4.20 -15.71 -1.74
N PHE A 43 -5.39 -15.78 -1.20
CA PHE A 43 -6.35 -16.84 -1.49
C PHE A 43 -7.78 -16.33 -1.35
N GLN A 44 -8.75 -17.15 -1.70
CA GLN A 44 -10.16 -16.76 -1.69
C GLN A 44 -11.08 -17.90 -1.27
N THR A 45 -12.19 -17.53 -0.65
CA THR A 45 -13.37 -18.38 -0.44
C THR A 45 -14.52 -17.89 -1.33
N PRO A 46 -15.68 -18.55 -1.38
CA PRO A 46 -16.85 -18.04 -2.09
C PRO A 46 -17.23 -16.61 -1.68
N GLU A 47 -17.05 -16.22 -0.41
CA GLU A 47 -17.49 -14.93 0.14
C GLU A 47 -16.36 -13.90 0.26
N ASN A 48 -15.12 -14.32 0.47
CA ASN A 48 -14.04 -13.43 0.87
C ASN A 48 -12.76 -13.62 0.05
N LEU A 49 -11.98 -12.53 0.00
CA LEU A 49 -10.57 -12.52 -0.41
C LEU A 49 -9.68 -12.37 0.81
N TYR A 50 -8.50 -12.94 0.76
CA TYR A 50 -7.50 -12.88 1.84
C TYR A 50 -6.14 -12.49 1.28
N LEU A 51 -5.51 -11.50 1.92
CA LEU A 51 -4.12 -11.12 1.69
C LEU A 51 -3.34 -11.38 2.99
N VAL A 52 -2.32 -12.21 2.92
CA VAL A 52 -1.44 -12.54 4.05
C VAL A 52 -0.08 -11.92 3.80
N THR A 53 0.31 -11.02 4.67
CA THR A 53 1.57 -10.26 4.60
C THR A 53 2.44 -10.55 5.80
N GLY A 54 3.70 -10.11 5.77
CA GLY A 54 4.58 -10.14 6.93
C GLY A 54 3.97 -9.39 8.13
N PHE A 55 4.21 -9.88 9.34
CA PHE A 55 3.75 -9.22 10.57
C PHE A 55 4.77 -8.16 11.01
N MET A 56 4.30 -6.93 11.18
CA MET A 56 5.09 -5.76 11.55
C MET A 56 4.75 -5.38 12.99
N SER A 57 5.39 -6.02 13.96
CA SER A 57 5.03 -5.96 15.40
C SER A 57 5.22 -4.57 16.03
N GLY A 58 5.98 -3.68 15.41
CA GLY A 58 6.12 -2.28 15.86
C GLY A 58 4.87 -1.44 15.66
N GLY A 59 3.87 -1.91 14.89
CA GLY A 59 2.63 -1.18 14.62
C GLY A 59 2.81 -0.01 13.66
N GLU A 60 1.80 0.85 13.59
CA GLU A 60 1.77 2.02 12.71
C GLU A 60 2.68 3.15 13.22
N LEU A 61 3.37 3.83 12.31
CA LEU A 61 4.13 5.05 12.62
C LEU A 61 3.22 6.14 13.22
N PHE A 62 1.97 6.19 12.76
CA PHE A 62 0.92 7.08 13.28
C PHE A 62 0.74 6.94 14.80
N TYR A 63 0.63 5.72 15.31
CA TYR A 63 0.47 5.46 16.74
C TYR A 63 1.61 6.08 17.57
N HIS A 64 2.84 5.92 17.10
CA HIS A 64 4.02 6.48 17.78
C HIS A 64 4.08 8.00 17.66
N LEU A 65 3.75 8.55 16.48
CA LEU A 65 3.71 9.99 16.25
C LEU A 65 2.64 10.67 17.12
N GLN A 66 1.45 10.11 17.18
CA GLN A 66 0.36 10.61 18.01
C GLN A 66 0.73 10.59 19.51
N LYS A 67 1.36 9.52 19.96
CA LYS A 67 1.78 9.38 21.37
C LYS A 67 2.88 10.35 21.79
N GLU A 68 3.84 10.65 20.90
CA GLU A 68 4.99 11.51 21.19
C GLU A 68 4.76 12.96 20.77
N GLY A 69 3.73 13.23 19.96
CA GLY A 69 3.37 14.53 19.40
C GLY A 69 4.28 14.95 18.23
N ARG A 70 5.57 14.69 18.28
CA ARG A 70 6.55 14.92 17.20
C ARG A 70 7.81 14.12 17.43
N PHE A 71 8.55 13.90 16.35
CA PHE A 71 9.87 13.28 16.41
C PHE A 71 11.00 14.32 16.33
N THR A 72 12.19 13.93 16.77
CA THR A 72 13.42 14.69 16.48
C THR A 72 13.73 14.62 14.98
N GLU A 73 14.40 15.65 14.44
CA GLU A 73 14.80 15.66 13.03
C GLU A 73 15.65 14.44 12.65
N ALA A 74 16.56 14.00 13.54
CA ALA A 74 17.37 12.82 13.31
C ALA A 74 16.55 11.54 13.16
N ARG A 75 15.49 11.36 13.98
CA ARG A 75 14.58 10.23 13.89
C ARG A 75 13.72 10.29 12.62
N ALA A 76 13.20 11.47 12.32
CA ALA A 76 12.45 11.68 11.08
C ALA A 76 13.33 11.41 9.85
N LYS A 77 14.56 11.91 9.82
CA LYS A 77 15.54 11.70 8.75
C LYS A 77 15.79 10.22 8.48
N PHE A 78 15.91 9.40 9.53
CA PHE A 78 16.07 7.95 9.39
C PHE A 78 14.88 7.32 8.65
N TYR A 79 13.65 7.59 9.09
CA TYR A 79 12.45 7.04 8.42
C TYR A 79 12.30 7.55 6.99
N ILE A 80 12.61 8.83 6.76
CA ILE A 80 12.53 9.44 5.43
C ILE A 80 13.53 8.79 4.48
N ALA A 81 14.75 8.48 4.94
CA ALA A 81 15.73 7.78 4.10
C ALA A 81 15.23 6.41 3.63
N GLU A 82 14.64 5.62 4.51
CA GLU A 82 14.03 4.34 4.16
C GLU A 82 12.80 4.51 3.24
N LEU A 83 11.97 5.54 3.46
CA LEU A 83 10.82 5.86 2.60
C LEU A 83 11.24 6.28 1.19
N ILE A 84 12.33 7.04 1.05
CA ILE A 84 12.89 7.40 -0.26
C ILE A 84 13.24 6.14 -1.05
N LEU A 85 13.87 5.15 -0.42
CA LEU A 85 14.19 3.87 -1.07
C LEU A 85 12.94 3.06 -1.42
N ALA A 86 11.92 3.09 -0.55
CA ALA A 86 10.63 2.44 -0.84
C ALA A 86 9.95 3.07 -2.06
N LEU A 87 9.84 4.40 -2.11
CA LEU A 87 9.24 5.12 -3.25
C LEU A 87 10.06 4.93 -4.52
N GLN A 88 11.41 5.01 -4.44
CA GLN A 88 12.30 4.73 -5.56
C GLN A 88 12.02 3.35 -6.16
N HIS A 89 11.83 2.35 -5.31
CA HIS A 89 11.51 1.00 -5.74
C HIS A 89 10.17 0.96 -6.50
N LEU A 90 9.11 1.55 -5.95
CA LEU A 90 7.80 1.60 -6.60
C LEU A 90 7.85 2.34 -7.95
N HIS A 91 8.51 3.50 -7.99
CA HIS A 91 8.63 4.30 -9.21
C HIS A 91 9.42 3.58 -10.32
N LYS A 92 10.45 2.79 -9.99
CA LYS A 92 11.15 1.91 -10.95
C LYS A 92 10.22 0.89 -11.62
N PHE A 93 9.15 0.49 -10.95
CA PHE A 93 8.11 -0.40 -11.50
C PHE A 93 6.93 0.36 -12.12
N ASN A 94 7.06 1.68 -12.32
CA ASN A 94 5.99 2.54 -12.80
C ASN A 94 4.73 2.46 -11.92
N ILE A 95 4.91 2.41 -10.60
CA ILE A 95 3.86 2.39 -9.59
C ILE A 95 3.87 3.72 -8.87
N VAL A 96 2.75 4.45 -8.87
CA VAL A 96 2.51 5.62 -8.04
C VAL A 96 1.76 5.16 -6.79
N TYR A 97 2.28 5.51 -5.61
CA TYR A 97 1.74 5.02 -4.34
C TYR A 97 0.45 5.74 -3.93
N ARG A 98 0.42 7.08 -3.99
CA ARG A 98 -0.73 7.99 -3.83
C ARG A 98 -1.36 8.09 -2.43
N ASP A 99 -0.97 7.27 -1.47
CA ASP A 99 -1.53 7.29 -0.10
C ASP A 99 -0.44 7.25 0.97
N LEU A 100 0.64 8.04 0.76
CA LEU A 100 1.72 8.15 1.74
C LEU A 100 1.26 8.97 2.95
N LYS A 101 1.13 8.32 4.10
CA LYS A 101 0.72 8.88 5.39
C LYS A 101 1.21 7.99 6.54
N PRO A 102 1.27 8.48 7.79
CA PRO A 102 1.81 7.73 8.92
C PRO A 102 1.09 6.41 9.23
N GLU A 103 -0.21 6.29 8.90
CA GLU A 103 -1.02 5.09 9.08
C GLU A 103 -0.60 3.94 8.14
N ASN A 104 -0.07 4.30 6.97
CA ASN A 104 0.37 3.33 5.95
C ASN A 104 1.85 2.97 6.05
N ILE A 105 2.52 3.41 7.11
CA ILE A 105 3.92 3.11 7.42
C ILE A 105 3.95 2.26 8.69
N LEU A 106 4.38 1.02 8.56
CA LEU A 106 4.51 0.10 9.68
C LEU A 106 5.97 0.01 10.15
N LEU A 107 6.17 -0.27 11.44
CA LEU A 107 7.48 -0.55 12.02
C LEU A 107 7.66 -2.05 12.25
N ASP A 108 8.84 -2.57 11.91
CA ASP A 108 9.22 -3.93 12.30
C ASP A 108 9.64 -3.99 13.78
N ALA A 109 10.00 -5.19 14.27
CA ALA A 109 10.41 -5.40 15.65
C ALA A 109 11.68 -4.65 16.07
N VAL A 110 12.49 -4.22 15.10
CA VAL A 110 13.77 -3.54 15.32
C VAL A 110 13.62 -2.02 15.21
N GLY A 111 12.61 -1.55 14.46
CA GLY A 111 12.32 -0.13 14.26
C GLY A 111 12.55 0.38 12.84
N HIS A 112 12.79 -0.51 11.86
CA HIS A 112 12.76 -0.16 10.44
C HIS A 112 11.34 -0.05 9.93
N ILE A 113 11.13 0.75 8.87
CA ILE A 113 9.81 0.96 8.29
C ILE A 113 9.50 -0.06 7.18
N ALA A 114 8.20 -0.23 6.91
CA ALA A 114 7.72 -0.80 5.66
C ALA A 114 6.40 -0.17 5.25
N LEU A 115 6.27 0.19 3.97
CA LEU A 115 5.03 0.67 3.38
C LEU A 115 4.02 -0.48 3.26
N CYS A 116 2.78 -0.22 3.64
CA CYS A 116 1.64 -1.14 3.47
C CYS A 116 0.49 -0.43 2.73
N ASP A 117 -0.58 -1.15 2.48
CA ASP A 117 -1.83 -0.68 1.83
C ASP A 117 -1.63 -0.03 0.45
N PHE A 118 -1.76 -0.85 -0.59
CA PHE A 118 -1.65 -0.45 -2.00
C PHE A 118 -3.02 -0.28 -2.67
N GLY A 119 -4.10 -0.19 -1.89
CA GLY A 119 -5.48 -0.08 -2.39
C GLY A 119 -5.72 1.15 -3.26
N LEU A 120 -4.99 2.23 -3.04
CA LEU A 120 -5.04 3.45 -3.85
C LEU A 120 -3.90 3.57 -4.87
N SER A 121 -2.96 2.63 -4.93
CA SER A 121 -1.80 2.71 -5.82
C SER A 121 -2.19 2.46 -7.28
N LYS A 122 -1.47 3.09 -8.20
CA LYS A 122 -1.65 2.94 -9.65
C LYS A 122 -0.40 2.34 -10.28
N ALA A 123 -0.54 1.17 -10.91
CA ALA A 123 0.52 0.52 -11.66
C ALA A 123 0.47 0.88 -13.16
N ASN A 124 1.59 0.63 -13.84
CA ASN A 124 1.77 0.82 -15.28
C ASN A 124 1.61 2.29 -15.74
N LEU A 125 1.99 3.24 -14.89
CA LEU A 125 2.08 4.65 -15.26
C LEU A 125 3.50 4.90 -15.80
N ALA A 126 3.67 4.93 -17.12
CA ALA A 126 4.96 5.25 -17.74
C ALA A 126 5.41 6.68 -17.37
N LYS A 127 6.72 6.98 -17.54
CA LYS A 127 7.35 8.23 -17.06
C LYS A 127 6.64 9.52 -17.48
N ASP A 128 6.01 9.51 -18.67
CA ASP A 128 5.30 10.68 -19.24
C ASP A 128 3.77 10.50 -19.25
N GLU A 129 3.26 9.42 -18.65
CA GLU A 129 1.82 9.20 -18.53
C GLU A 129 1.28 9.82 -17.25
N THR A 130 0.03 10.27 -17.30
CA THR A 130 -0.68 10.87 -16.17
C THR A 130 -1.91 10.05 -15.79
N THR A 131 -2.38 10.23 -14.57
CA THR A 131 -3.64 9.66 -14.06
C THR A 131 -4.50 10.77 -13.46
N ASN A 132 -5.82 10.69 -13.62
CA ASN A 132 -6.75 11.74 -13.18
C ASN A 132 -7.64 11.28 -12.01
N THR A 133 -7.37 10.10 -11.45
CA THR A 133 -8.20 9.58 -10.35
C THR A 133 -8.00 10.42 -9.09
N PHE A 134 -9.05 11.13 -8.66
CA PHE A 134 -9.04 11.85 -7.39
C PHE A 134 -9.09 10.84 -6.24
N CYS A 135 -7.99 10.68 -5.53
CA CYS A 135 -7.88 9.76 -4.39
C CYS A 135 -6.72 10.16 -3.47
N GLY A 136 -6.73 9.65 -2.25
CA GLY A 136 -5.76 9.92 -1.21
C GLY A 136 -6.38 10.59 0.00
N THR A 137 -5.58 10.76 1.06
CA THR A 137 -5.97 11.44 2.29
C THR A 137 -5.76 12.95 2.11
N THR A 138 -6.76 13.76 2.40
CA THR A 138 -6.82 15.19 2.04
C THR A 138 -5.58 15.98 2.43
N GLU A 139 -5.05 15.77 3.64
CA GLU A 139 -3.88 16.49 4.16
C GLU A 139 -2.61 16.29 3.34
N TYR A 140 -2.51 15.17 2.63
CA TYR A 140 -1.32 14.75 1.88
C TYR A 140 -1.46 14.93 0.37
N LEU A 141 -2.63 15.40 -0.11
CA LEU A 141 -2.88 15.59 -1.54
C LEU A 141 -1.99 16.68 -2.14
N ALA A 142 -1.38 16.37 -3.27
CA ALA A 142 -0.62 17.34 -4.03
C ALA A 142 -1.55 18.35 -4.75
N PRO A 143 -1.13 19.61 -4.94
CA PRO A 143 -1.97 20.63 -5.55
C PRO A 143 -2.40 20.27 -6.99
N GLU A 144 -1.58 19.57 -7.75
CA GLU A 144 -1.93 19.12 -9.10
C GLU A 144 -3.06 18.07 -9.12
N VAL A 145 -3.26 17.30 -8.03
CA VAL A 145 -4.41 16.39 -7.89
C VAL A 145 -5.72 17.18 -7.74
N LEU A 146 -5.64 18.37 -7.15
CA LEU A 146 -6.78 19.25 -6.90
C LEU A 146 -7.11 20.16 -8.08
N LEU A 147 -6.11 20.57 -8.86
CA LEU A 147 -6.21 21.70 -9.78
C LEU A 147 -5.92 21.35 -11.24
N ASP A 148 -5.29 20.21 -11.52
CA ASP A 148 -4.80 19.90 -12.87
C ASP A 148 -5.66 18.82 -13.53
N GLU A 149 -6.46 19.23 -14.52
CA GLU A 149 -7.27 18.32 -15.34
C GLU A 149 -6.42 17.45 -16.29
N SER A 150 -5.16 17.85 -16.56
CA SER A 150 -4.23 17.08 -17.40
C SER A 150 -3.69 15.83 -16.71
N GLY A 151 -3.94 15.69 -15.40
CA GLY A 151 -3.51 14.57 -14.58
C GLY A 151 -2.15 14.78 -13.91
N TYR A 152 -1.74 13.78 -13.13
CA TYR A 152 -0.56 13.84 -12.28
C TYR A 152 0.33 12.59 -12.45
N THR A 153 1.58 12.69 -12.00
CA THR A 153 2.63 11.67 -12.12
C THR A 153 3.09 11.16 -10.75
N THR A 154 4.18 10.40 -10.71
CA THR A 154 4.86 9.95 -9.47
C THR A 154 5.26 11.10 -8.54
N MET A 155 5.33 12.33 -9.05
CA MET A 155 5.69 13.52 -8.26
C MET A 155 4.75 13.80 -7.10
N VAL A 156 3.50 13.28 -7.12
CA VAL A 156 2.57 13.41 -6.00
C VAL A 156 3.08 12.70 -4.74
N ASP A 157 3.81 11.60 -4.89
CA ASP A 157 4.38 10.87 -3.75
C ASP A 157 5.45 11.70 -3.04
N PHE A 158 6.24 12.50 -3.76
CA PHE A 158 7.23 13.40 -3.18
C PHE A 158 6.61 14.62 -2.50
N TRP A 159 5.46 15.11 -2.98
CA TRP A 159 4.69 16.09 -2.22
C TRP A 159 4.22 15.50 -0.89
N SER A 160 3.58 14.32 -0.91
CA SER A 160 3.11 13.65 0.29
C SER A 160 4.25 13.36 1.27
N LEU A 161 5.45 12.98 0.76
CA LEU A 161 6.66 12.86 1.56
C LEU A 161 7.03 14.18 2.24
N GLY A 162 6.93 15.31 1.55
CA GLY A 162 7.20 16.63 2.11
C GLY A 162 6.25 17.02 3.24
N VAL A 163 4.95 16.70 3.09
CA VAL A 163 3.95 16.87 4.16
C VAL A 163 4.30 16.00 5.36
N LEU A 164 4.65 14.74 5.13
CA LEU A 164 5.00 13.78 6.17
C LEU A 164 6.25 14.20 6.95
N VAL A 165 7.30 14.69 6.28
CA VAL A 165 8.51 15.21 6.94
C VAL A 165 8.17 16.37 7.87
N PHE A 166 7.37 17.30 7.36
CA PHE A 166 6.93 18.45 8.15
C PHE A 166 6.14 17.99 9.38
N GLU A 167 5.18 17.10 9.18
CA GLU A 167 4.33 16.59 10.26
C GLU A 167 5.15 15.83 11.32
N MET A 168 6.03 14.94 10.92
CA MET A 168 6.90 14.22 11.88
C MET A 168 7.74 15.17 12.75
N CYS A 169 8.25 16.27 12.18
CA CYS A 169 9.12 17.20 12.90
C CYS A 169 8.37 18.30 13.64
N CYS A 170 7.20 18.72 13.15
CA CYS A 170 6.43 19.83 13.71
C CYS A 170 5.24 19.38 14.57
N GLY A 171 4.69 18.19 14.32
CA GLY A 171 3.56 17.61 15.07
C GLY A 171 2.18 17.91 14.46
N TRP A 172 2.12 18.58 13.30
CA TRP A 172 0.87 18.86 12.58
C TRP A 172 1.12 19.00 11.08
N SER A 173 0.05 18.82 10.26
CA SER A 173 0.13 19.03 8.81
C SER A 173 0.36 20.51 8.44
N PRO A 174 1.25 20.79 7.47
CA PRO A 174 1.58 22.20 7.08
C PRO A 174 0.40 22.98 6.51
N PHE A 175 -0.66 22.28 6.06
CA PHE A 175 -1.83 22.84 5.38
C PHE A 175 -3.13 22.65 6.14
N TYR A 176 -3.08 22.13 7.33
CA TYR A 176 -4.27 21.80 8.14
C TYR A 176 -5.25 22.96 8.27
N ALA A 177 -6.51 22.64 8.14
CA ALA A 177 -7.65 23.48 8.49
C ALA A 177 -8.83 22.57 8.89
N GLU A 178 -9.72 23.05 9.74
CA GLU A 178 -10.92 22.31 10.13
C GLU A 178 -11.87 22.09 8.96
N GLU A 179 -12.00 23.09 8.09
CA GLU A 179 -12.81 22.99 6.88
C GLU A 179 -11.99 22.46 5.70
N THR A 180 -12.51 21.42 5.03
CA THR A 180 -11.87 20.80 3.86
C THR A 180 -11.59 21.80 2.75
N GLN A 181 -12.51 22.71 2.44
CA GLN A 181 -12.31 23.73 1.42
C GLN A 181 -11.16 24.69 1.75
N GLN A 182 -11.04 25.08 3.04
CA GLN A 182 -9.93 25.91 3.48
C GLN A 182 -8.61 25.14 3.39
N MET A 183 -8.61 23.84 3.68
CA MET A 183 -7.44 22.96 3.51
C MET A 183 -7.00 22.91 2.05
N TYR A 184 -7.92 22.74 1.09
CA TYR A 184 -7.62 22.79 -0.34
C TYR A 184 -6.99 24.13 -0.76
N LYS A 185 -7.54 25.26 -0.24
CA LYS A 185 -6.94 26.60 -0.46
C LYS A 185 -5.52 26.68 0.10
N ASN A 186 -5.30 26.12 1.29
CA ASN A 186 -3.97 26.10 1.91
C ASN A 186 -2.97 25.27 1.09
N ILE A 187 -3.38 24.11 0.58
CA ILE A 187 -2.55 23.28 -0.31
C ILE A 187 -2.21 24.03 -1.59
N ALA A 188 -3.21 24.63 -2.24
CA ALA A 188 -3.04 25.33 -3.51
C ALA A 188 -2.21 26.62 -3.39
N PHE A 189 -2.41 27.42 -2.32
CA PHE A 189 -1.89 28.78 -2.24
C PHE A 189 -1.24 29.15 -0.90
N GLY A 190 -1.41 28.35 0.16
CA GLY A 190 -0.94 28.65 1.50
C GLY A 190 0.59 28.69 1.60
N LYS A 191 1.13 29.43 2.55
CA LYS A 191 2.56 29.49 2.84
C LYS A 191 2.90 28.49 3.93
N VAL A 192 3.89 27.62 3.68
CA VAL A 192 4.44 26.72 4.70
C VAL A 192 5.24 27.57 5.71
N ARG A 193 4.86 27.47 6.99
CA ARG A 193 5.50 28.18 8.10
C ARG A 193 6.21 27.18 9.00
N PHE A 194 7.52 27.29 9.13
CA PHE A 194 8.32 26.44 9.98
C PHE A 194 8.39 27.04 11.39
N PRO A 195 8.01 26.29 12.45
CA PRO A 195 8.28 26.71 13.81
C PRO A 195 9.79 26.87 14.05
N LYS A 196 10.16 27.68 15.02
CA LYS A 196 11.55 27.80 15.43
C LYS A 196 12.02 26.48 16.03
N GLU A 197 13.28 26.11 15.76
CA GLU A 197 13.97 24.97 16.39
C GLU A 197 13.35 23.57 16.13
N THR A 198 12.55 23.41 15.06
CA THR A 198 11.99 22.10 14.69
C THR A 198 12.79 21.40 13.59
N LEU A 199 13.33 22.17 12.65
CA LEU A 199 14.09 21.69 11.49
C LEU A 199 15.34 22.56 11.31
N SER A 200 16.44 21.93 10.91
CA SER A 200 17.66 22.58 10.44
C SER A 200 17.42 23.44 9.20
N ALA A 201 18.41 24.19 8.76
CA ALA A 201 18.33 24.92 7.49
C ALA A 201 18.20 23.98 6.31
N GLU A 202 18.93 22.87 6.34
CA GLU A 202 18.94 21.79 5.35
C GLU A 202 17.60 21.06 5.34
N GLY A 203 17.02 20.73 6.50
CA GLY A 203 15.70 20.12 6.64
C GLY A 203 14.59 21.01 6.09
N ARG A 204 14.64 22.33 6.40
CA ARG A 204 13.70 23.30 5.82
C ARG A 204 13.85 23.43 4.30
N SER A 205 15.09 23.38 3.79
CA SER A 205 15.35 23.39 2.36
C SER A 205 14.74 22.17 1.66
N PHE A 206 14.97 21.00 2.24
CA PHE A 206 14.43 19.72 1.75
C PHE A 206 12.91 19.73 1.68
N VAL A 207 12.21 20.08 2.76
CA VAL A 207 10.76 20.18 2.80
C VAL A 207 10.24 21.21 1.76
N LYS A 208 10.87 22.39 1.64
CA LYS A 208 10.48 23.37 0.62
C LYS A 208 10.65 22.84 -0.81
N GLY A 209 11.72 22.08 -1.06
CA GLY A 209 11.95 21.43 -2.35
C GLY A 209 10.84 20.44 -2.70
N LEU A 210 10.44 19.60 -1.73
CA LEU A 210 9.34 18.63 -1.90
C LEU A 210 7.96 19.30 -2.01
N LEU A 211 7.71 20.38 -1.25
CA LEU A 211 6.46 21.14 -1.28
C LEU A 211 6.44 22.24 -2.35
N ASN A 212 7.19 22.05 -3.44
CA ASN A 212 7.06 22.90 -4.62
C ASN A 212 5.76 22.55 -5.35
N ARG A 213 4.88 23.55 -5.53
CA ARG A 213 3.56 23.36 -6.16
C ARG A 213 3.66 23.02 -7.62
N ASN A 214 4.70 23.52 -8.31
CA ASN A 214 4.96 23.10 -9.67
C ASN A 214 5.67 21.74 -9.66
N PRO A 215 5.01 20.66 -10.10
CA PRO A 215 5.61 19.31 -10.07
C PRO A 215 6.88 19.22 -10.94
N ARG A 216 7.04 20.06 -11.96
CA ARG A 216 8.24 20.08 -12.82
C ARG A 216 9.46 20.70 -12.14
N HIS A 217 9.26 21.48 -11.07
CA HIS A 217 10.32 22.10 -10.26
C HIS A 217 10.40 21.51 -8.86
N ARG A 218 9.56 20.53 -8.55
CA ARG A 218 9.61 19.79 -7.28
C ARG A 218 10.88 18.97 -7.21
N LEU A 219 11.47 18.87 -6.03
CA LEU A 219 12.63 17.99 -5.80
C LEU A 219 12.28 16.54 -6.20
N GLY A 220 13.09 15.95 -7.06
CA GLY A 220 12.85 14.65 -7.68
C GLY A 220 12.31 14.71 -9.11
N ALA A 221 11.99 15.90 -9.65
CA ALA A 221 11.34 16.02 -10.97
C ALA A 221 12.19 15.54 -12.14
N GLN A 222 13.53 15.57 -12.06
CA GLN A 222 14.43 15.21 -13.16
C GLN A 222 14.94 13.76 -13.03
N ARG A 223 15.40 13.37 -11.83
CA ARG A 223 16.07 12.09 -11.58
C ARG A 223 15.41 11.27 -10.46
N ASP A 224 14.13 11.55 -10.17
CA ASP A 224 13.37 10.84 -9.14
C ASP A 224 14.08 10.90 -7.77
N ALA A 225 14.07 9.81 -7.01
CA ALA A 225 14.66 9.71 -5.68
C ALA A 225 16.17 10.04 -5.61
N GLU A 226 16.91 9.98 -6.72
CA GLU A 226 18.35 10.32 -6.72
C GLU A 226 18.57 11.79 -6.34
N GLU A 227 17.69 12.71 -6.77
CA GLU A 227 17.79 14.10 -6.35
C GLU A 227 17.55 14.28 -4.84
N LEU A 228 16.65 13.49 -4.27
CA LEU A 228 16.36 13.51 -2.84
C LEU A 228 17.57 13.02 -2.04
N LYS A 229 18.19 11.94 -2.51
CA LYS A 229 19.39 11.33 -1.89
C LYS A 229 20.60 12.25 -1.89
N GLU A 230 20.76 13.05 -2.94
CA GLU A 230 21.88 14.00 -3.09
C GLU A 230 21.66 15.34 -2.34
N HIS A 231 20.45 15.58 -1.81
CA HIS A 231 20.19 16.82 -1.10
C HIS A 231 21.04 16.92 0.18
N LEU A 232 21.50 18.14 0.52
CA LEU A 232 22.37 18.40 1.69
C LEU A 232 21.80 17.89 3.02
N PHE A 233 20.49 17.72 3.13
CA PHE A 233 19.84 17.10 4.29
C PHE A 233 20.33 15.68 4.55
N PHE A 234 20.80 14.97 3.52
CA PHE A 234 21.34 13.61 3.60
C PHE A 234 22.84 13.52 3.36
N ALA A 235 23.58 14.62 3.49
CA ALA A 235 25.03 14.66 3.23
C ALA A 235 25.85 13.65 4.05
N ASP A 236 25.36 13.24 5.22
CA ASP A 236 25.97 12.28 6.14
C ASP A 236 25.36 10.88 6.05
N THR A 237 24.51 10.61 5.07
CA THR A 237 23.76 9.34 4.94
C THR A 237 24.50 8.36 4.05
N ASP A 238 24.81 7.19 4.59
CA ASP A 238 25.29 6.04 3.82
C ASP A 238 24.10 5.26 3.26
N TRP A 239 23.80 5.47 1.98
CA TRP A 239 22.64 4.91 1.32
C TRP A 239 22.73 3.38 1.15
N ASP A 240 23.93 2.83 1.04
CA ASP A 240 24.12 1.38 0.96
C ASP A 240 23.84 0.74 2.33
N ALA A 241 24.29 1.37 3.42
CA ALA A 241 23.97 0.93 4.77
C ALA A 241 22.46 1.04 5.07
N VAL A 242 21.78 2.10 4.59
CA VAL A 242 20.31 2.23 4.72
C VAL A 242 19.63 1.11 3.93
N ALA A 243 19.97 0.92 2.66
CA ALA A 243 19.36 -0.09 1.79
C ALA A 243 19.46 -1.51 2.36
N ASN A 244 20.55 -1.82 3.06
CA ASN A 244 20.81 -3.12 3.68
C ASN A 244 20.35 -3.21 5.15
N LYS A 245 19.58 -2.22 5.67
CA LYS A 245 19.16 -2.16 7.08
C LYS A 245 20.31 -2.27 8.09
N GLN A 246 21.49 -1.77 7.73
CA GLN A 246 22.68 -1.78 8.61
C GLN A 246 22.75 -0.57 9.55
N VAL A 247 21.98 0.47 9.26
CA VAL A 247 21.83 1.62 10.15
C VAL A 247 20.96 1.26 11.33
N VAL A 248 21.45 1.48 12.55
CA VAL A 248 20.67 1.20 13.76
C VAL A 248 19.51 2.17 13.88
N PRO A 249 18.24 1.67 13.96
CA PRO A 249 17.10 2.55 14.14
C PRO A 249 17.19 3.40 15.41
N PRO A 250 16.87 4.70 15.35
CA PRO A 250 16.91 5.60 16.51
C PRO A 250 15.80 5.32 17.53
N PHE A 251 14.85 4.49 17.17
CA PHE A 251 13.76 4.03 18.03
C PHE A 251 13.51 2.55 17.83
N LYS A 252 13.43 1.80 18.91
CA LYS A 252 13.06 0.40 18.93
C LYS A 252 11.73 0.21 19.64
N PRO A 253 10.70 -0.38 18.97
CA PRO A 253 9.44 -0.68 19.62
C PRO A 253 9.62 -1.58 20.85
N LYS A 254 8.88 -1.28 21.91
CA LYS A 254 8.87 -2.14 23.12
C LYS A 254 7.93 -3.30 22.90
N LEU A 255 8.45 -4.51 22.80
CA LEU A 255 7.72 -5.72 22.56
C LEU A 255 7.92 -6.73 23.69
N LYS A 256 6.86 -7.41 24.10
CA LYS A 256 6.92 -8.52 25.08
C LYS A 256 7.45 -9.78 24.44
N ASN A 257 7.06 -10.04 23.20
CA ASN A 257 7.49 -11.17 22.36
C ASN A 257 7.26 -10.84 20.88
N ILE A 258 7.63 -11.73 19.98
CA ILE A 258 7.52 -11.55 18.51
C ILE A 258 6.07 -11.45 17.99
N LEU A 259 5.09 -11.90 18.77
CA LEU A 259 3.65 -11.86 18.45
C LEU A 259 2.92 -10.78 19.25
N ASP A 260 3.66 -9.86 19.86
CA ASP A 260 3.05 -8.77 20.64
C ASP A 260 2.27 -7.82 19.73
N VAL A 261 1.01 -7.63 20.06
CA VAL A 261 0.06 -6.75 19.34
C VAL A 261 -0.24 -5.46 20.09
N SER A 262 0.50 -5.15 21.16
CA SER A 262 0.24 -3.99 22.03
C SER A 262 0.43 -2.63 21.33
N ASN A 263 1.07 -2.60 20.17
CA ASN A 263 1.23 -1.39 19.33
C ASN A 263 0.08 -1.22 18.30
N PHE A 264 -0.96 -2.06 18.39
CA PHE A 264 -2.17 -1.96 17.54
C PHE A 264 -3.38 -1.62 18.42
N ASP A 265 -4.37 -0.95 17.82
CA ASP A 265 -5.59 -0.62 18.53
C ASP A 265 -6.30 -1.91 19.00
N PRO A 266 -6.70 -1.97 20.29
CA PRO A 266 -7.45 -3.09 20.86
C PRO A 266 -8.75 -3.41 20.11
N GLU A 267 -9.37 -2.46 19.44
CA GLU A 267 -10.55 -2.69 18.59
C GLU A 267 -10.28 -3.72 17.51
N PHE A 268 -9.09 -3.66 16.87
CA PHE A 268 -8.70 -4.62 15.82
C PHE A 268 -8.15 -5.93 16.39
N THR A 269 -7.39 -5.87 17.49
CA THR A 269 -6.74 -7.05 18.05
C THR A 269 -7.69 -7.93 18.86
N ASN A 270 -8.75 -7.35 19.40
CA ASN A 270 -9.82 -8.07 20.12
C ASN A 270 -11.00 -8.46 19.21
N ALA A 271 -11.00 -8.05 17.95
CA ALA A 271 -12.01 -8.49 17.00
C ALA A 271 -12.01 -10.03 16.92
N LEU A 272 -13.18 -10.63 17.17
CA LEU A 272 -13.36 -12.08 17.06
C LEU A 272 -12.96 -12.49 15.64
N THR A 273 -11.85 -13.20 15.53
CA THR A 273 -11.51 -13.91 14.30
C THR A 273 -12.59 -14.95 14.10
N ASP A 274 -13.48 -14.72 13.15
CA ASP A 274 -14.49 -15.68 12.72
C ASP A 274 -13.77 -16.85 12.03
N THR A 275 -13.15 -17.72 12.85
CA THR A 275 -12.48 -18.95 12.39
C THR A 275 -13.50 -19.93 11.80
N HIS A 276 -14.79 -19.74 12.08
CA HIS A 276 -15.88 -20.51 11.51
C HIS A 276 -15.97 -20.41 9.98
N SER A 277 -15.54 -19.29 9.36
CA SER A 277 -15.59 -19.16 7.89
C SER A 277 -14.48 -19.94 7.16
N LEU A 278 -13.47 -20.42 7.85
CA LEU A 278 -12.38 -21.23 7.28
C LEU A 278 -12.61 -22.74 7.43
N ASN A 279 -13.57 -23.15 8.25
CA ASN A 279 -13.79 -24.56 8.59
C ASN A 279 -15.27 -24.95 8.50
N GLU A 280 -15.87 -24.80 7.30
CA GLU A 280 -17.29 -25.13 7.06
C GLU A 280 -17.67 -26.57 7.48
N ASN A 281 -16.73 -27.50 7.39
CA ASN A 281 -16.95 -28.89 7.81
C ASN A 281 -17.06 -29.07 9.35
N ALA A 282 -16.56 -28.12 10.14
CA ALA A 282 -16.68 -28.16 11.60
C ALA A 282 -18.00 -27.52 12.09
N VAL A 283 -18.53 -26.55 11.34
CA VAL A 283 -19.75 -25.80 11.69
C VAL A 283 -21.00 -26.64 11.45
N GLN A 284 -21.04 -27.47 10.41
CA GLN A 284 -22.15 -28.39 10.15
C GLN A 284 -22.39 -29.42 11.28
N LYS A 285 -21.35 -29.73 12.06
CA LYS A 285 -21.45 -30.63 13.21
C LYS A 285 -21.98 -29.97 14.49
N ALA A 286 -21.95 -28.63 14.58
CA ALA A 286 -22.29 -27.91 15.82
C ALA A 286 -23.74 -27.37 15.87
N GLY A 287 -24.55 -27.50 14.82
CA GLY A 287 -25.99 -27.14 14.83
C GLY A 287 -26.31 -25.65 15.00
N VAL A 288 -25.33 -24.76 14.81
CA VAL A 288 -25.53 -23.31 14.91
C VAL A 288 -26.07 -22.79 13.58
N PRO A 289 -27.19 -22.00 13.59
CA PRO A 289 -27.68 -21.41 12.35
C PRO A 289 -26.65 -20.41 11.78
N VAL A 290 -25.95 -20.81 10.72
CA VAL A 290 -25.09 -19.91 9.96
C VAL A 290 -26.05 -18.95 9.24
N THR A 291 -25.98 -17.67 9.55
CA THR A 291 -26.53 -16.62 8.69
C THR A 291 -25.67 -16.61 7.42
N ALA A 292 -25.96 -17.56 6.52
CA ALA A 292 -25.24 -17.72 5.26
C ALA A 292 -25.40 -16.46 4.43
N SER A 293 -24.32 -15.68 4.29
CA SER A 293 -24.28 -14.67 3.25
C SER A 293 -24.36 -15.41 1.92
N THR A 294 -25.40 -15.12 1.13
CA THR A 294 -25.56 -15.75 -0.20
C THR A 294 -24.30 -15.49 -1.03
N PRO A 295 -23.60 -16.51 -1.51
CA PRO A 295 -22.43 -16.33 -2.35
C PRO A 295 -22.77 -15.52 -3.61
N LEU A 296 -21.79 -14.79 -4.14
CA LEU A 296 -21.93 -14.08 -5.41
C LEU A 296 -22.29 -15.06 -6.54
N SER A 297 -23.02 -14.56 -7.54
CA SER A 297 -23.31 -15.36 -8.74
C SER A 297 -22.01 -15.81 -9.44
N PRO A 298 -22.03 -16.94 -10.20
CA PRO A 298 -20.84 -17.42 -10.91
C PRO A 298 -20.15 -16.37 -11.79
N GLY A 299 -20.95 -15.52 -12.46
CA GLY A 299 -20.42 -14.42 -13.27
C GLY A 299 -19.68 -13.37 -12.46
N MET A 300 -20.15 -13.05 -11.25
CA MET A 300 -19.44 -12.12 -10.35
C MET A 300 -18.22 -12.77 -9.71
N GLN A 301 -18.24 -14.08 -9.43
CA GLN A 301 -17.07 -14.83 -8.94
C GLN A 301 -15.93 -14.85 -9.96
N ALA A 302 -16.24 -14.86 -11.26
CA ALA A 302 -15.25 -14.86 -12.33
C ALA A 302 -14.34 -13.61 -12.30
N ASN A 303 -14.80 -12.49 -11.74
CA ASN A 303 -14.00 -11.28 -11.56
C ASN A 303 -12.75 -11.49 -10.66
N PHE A 304 -12.78 -12.50 -9.80
CA PHE A 304 -11.70 -12.82 -8.87
C PHE A 304 -10.85 -14.02 -9.30
N LYS A 305 -11.01 -14.48 -10.55
CA LYS A 305 -10.20 -15.57 -11.10
C LYS A 305 -8.73 -15.19 -11.08
N GLY A 306 -7.86 -16.11 -10.64
CA GLY A 306 -6.41 -15.88 -10.56
C GLY A 306 -5.96 -15.05 -9.36
N PHE A 307 -6.83 -14.82 -8.36
CA PHE A 307 -6.46 -14.06 -7.14
C PHE A 307 -5.44 -14.81 -6.27
N THR A 308 -5.40 -16.14 -6.31
CA THR A 308 -4.51 -16.97 -5.49
C THR A 308 -3.04 -16.77 -5.86
N PHE A 309 -2.17 -16.66 -4.86
CA PHE A 309 -0.72 -16.52 -4.98
C PHE A 309 -0.04 -17.12 -3.76
N VAL A 310 1.13 -17.71 -3.97
CA VAL A 310 2.05 -18.17 -2.93
C VAL A 310 3.44 -17.66 -3.28
N GLU A 311 4.14 -17.07 -2.33
CA GLU A 311 5.52 -16.62 -2.51
C GLU A 311 6.45 -17.83 -2.70
N GLU A 312 7.42 -17.73 -3.62
CA GLU A 312 8.29 -18.85 -3.99
C GLU A 312 9.09 -19.40 -2.80
N SER A 313 9.63 -18.54 -1.93
CA SER A 313 10.34 -18.93 -0.71
C SER A 313 9.49 -19.81 0.22
N MET A 314 8.18 -19.55 0.28
CA MET A 314 7.24 -20.35 1.09
C MET A 314 6.90 -21.68 0.43
N MET A 315 6.99 -21.81 -0.90
CA MET A 315 6.87 -23.08 -1.61
C MET A 315 8.04 -24.02 -1.30
N GLU A 316 9.26 -23.48 -1.27
CA GLU A 316 10.46 -24.27 -0.96
C GLU A 316 10.45 -24.79 0.48
N GLU A 317 10.03 -23.96 1.47
CA GLU A 317 9.87 -24.42 2.86
C GLU A 317 8.87 -25.56 2.99
N HIS A 318 7.75 -25.53 2.28
CA HIS A 318 6.76 -26.61 2.29
C HIS A 318 7.28 -27.89 1.60
N LEU A 319 8.07 -27.76 0.55
CA LEU A 319 8.67 -28.92 -0.14
C LEU A 319 9.77 -29.57 0.70
N HIS A 320 10.55 -28.81 1.45
CA HIS A 320 11.58 -29.33 2.35
C HIS A 320 11.02 -29.82 3.69
N GLY A 321 9.97 -29.19 4.22
CA GLY A 321 9.29 -29.63 5.45
C GLY A 321 8.52 -30.94 5.30
N SER A 322 8.04 -31.27 4.11
CA SER A 322 7.31 -32.54 3.85
C SER A 322 8.22 -33.75 3.71
N ASN A 323 9.54 -33.61 3.67
CA ASN A 323 10.50 -34.72 3.57
C ASN A 323 10.96 -35.27 4.92
N LEU A 324 10.50 -34.73 6.06
CA LEU A 324 10.88 -35.20 7.40
C LEU A 324 9.88 -36.20 8.02
N ASP A 325 8.70 -36.43 7.41
CA ASP A 325 7.65 -37.35 7.92
C ASP A 325 7.33 -38.54 6.98
N ARG A 326 8.26 -38.92 6.09
CA ARG A 326 8.12 -40.19 5.36
C ARG A 326 9.15 -41.23 5.82
N MET A 327 8.92 -41.74 7.02
CA MET A 327 9.29 -43.13 7.34
C MET A 327 8.03 -43.98 7.26
N ASP A 328 8.13 -45.00 6.39
CA ASP A 328 7.37 -46.25 6.31
C ASP A 328 5.82 -46.16 6.13
N ASP A 329 5.39 -46.29 4.87
CA ASP A 329 4.38 -47.31 4.56
C ASP A 329 4.46 -47.67 3.07
N LYS A 330 4.86 -48.94 2.80
CA LYS A 330 4.76 -49.57 1.49
C LYS A 330 3.29 -49.84 1.20
N ILE A 331 2.74 -49.20 0.18
CA ILE A 331 1.49 -49.65 -0.46
C ILE A 331 1.72 -49.84 -1.96
N ALA A 332 1.25 -51.00 -2.43
CA ALA A 332 1.40 -51.59 -3.73
C ALA A 332 0.87 -50.74 -4.89
N GLU A 333 1.57 -50.89 -6.01
CA GLU A 333 1.17 -50.43 -7.34
C GLU A 333 -0.15 -51.09 -7.74
N GLU A 334 -1.12 -50.27 -8.16
CA GLU A 334 -2.20 -50.70 -9.06
C GLU A 334 -2.24 -49.73 -10.24
N ASP A 335 -2.04 -50.31 -11.42
CA ASP A 335 -2.17 -49.68 -12.73
C ASP A 335 -3.60 -49.23 -12.97
N ASP A 336 -3.81 -47.97 -13.40
CA ASP A 336 -5.04 -47.57 -14.10
C ASP A 336 -4.74 -46.63 -15.25
N ASP A 337 -5.06 -47.14 -16.44
CA ASP A 337 -5.08 -46.52 -17.78
C ASP A 337 -6.03 -45.31 -17.83
N TRP A 338 -5.55 -44.19 -18.31
CA TRP A 338 -6.40 -43.07 -18.74
C TRP A 338 -6.26 -42.76 -20.24
N GLU A 339 -7.35 -43.08 -20.93
CA GLU A 339 -7.54 -42.87 -22.36
C GLU A 339 -7.45 -41.38 -22.77
N LYS A 340 -6.82 -41.17 -23.93
CA LYS A 340 -6.67 -39.92 -24.67
C LYS A 340 -8.01 -39.44 -25.25
N ILE A 341 -8.36 -38.17 -25.00
CA ILE A 341 -9.45 -37.47 -25.70
C ILE A 341 -8.85 -36.52 -26.74
N PRO A 342 -9.35 -36.52 -27.99
CA PRO A 342 -8.74 -35.78 -29.09
C PRO A 342 -9.20 -34.32 -29.16
N THR A 343 -8.27 -33.47 -29.58
CA THR A 343 -8.47 -32.07 -29.92
C THR A 343 -9.26 -31.90 -31.22
N SER A 344 -10.29 -31.07 -31.24
CA SER A 344 -10.83 -30.51 -32.49
C SER A 344 -11.00 -28.99 -32.36
N ARG A 345 -10.32 -28.31 -33.28
CA ARG A 345 -10.47 -26.87 -33.58
C ARG A 345 -11.87 -26.60 -34.18
N LYS A 346 -12.43 -25.46 -33.84
CA LYS A 346 -13.12 -24.59 -34.81
C LYS A 346 -13.14 -23.14 -34.34
N GLU A 347 -12.62 -22.27 -35.20
CA GLU A 347 -12.78 -20.84 -35.20
C GLU A 347 -14.22 -20.48 -35.53
N ASP A 348 -14.78 -19.46 -34.90
CA ASP A 348 -15.80 -18.62 -35.54
C ASP A 348 -15.70 -17.18 -35.01
N ARG A 349 -15.49 -16.29 -35.97
CA ARG A 349 -15.54 -14.84 -35.85
C ARG A 349 -17.00 -14.40 -35.71
N MET A 350 -17.29 -13.47 -34.81
CA MET A 350 -18.25 -12.40 -35.06
C MET A 350 -17.99 -11.15 -34.24
N SER A 351 -17.93 -10.07 -34.96
CA SER A 351 -17.83 -8.67 -34.55
C SER A 351 -19.15 -8.17 -33.91
N GLY A 352 -19.04 -7.34 -32.88
CA GLY A 352 -20.19 -6.61 -32.33
C GLY A 352 -19.72 -5.49 -31.39
N ILE A 353 -19.58 -4.29 -31.97
CA ILE A 353 -19.31 -3.05 -31.24
C ILE A 353 -20.58 -2.63 -30.52
N MET A 354 -20.56 -2.54 -29.18
CA MET A 354 -21.49 -1.69 -28.44
C MET A 354 -20.71 -0.82 -27.44
N ARG A 355 -20.82 0.49 -27.63
CA ARG A 355 -20.34 1.52 -26.69
C ARG A 355 -21.32 1.61 -25.52
N PRO A 356 -20.88 1.63 -24.25
CA PRO A 356 -21.74 2.08 -23.17
C PRO A 356 -21.62 3.59 -23.00
N THR A 357 -22.76 4.26 -22.97
CA THR A 357 -22.93 5.66 -22.55
C THR A 357 -22.72 5.73 -21.04
N SER A 358 -21.73 6.54 -20.64
CA SER A 358 -21.50 6.91 -19.25
C SER A 358 -22.36 8.09 -18.85
N ASN A 359 -23.21 7.91 -17.84
CA ASN A 359 -23.71 9.00 -17.01
C ASN A 359 -23.35 8.65 -15.57
N THR A 360 -22.32 9.25 -15.08
CA THR A 360 -22.06 9.45 -13.65
C THR A 360 -21.64 10.90 -13.49
N GLU A 361 -22.47 11.66 -12.81
CA GLU A 361 -22.17 13.02 -12.35
C GLU A 361 -21.06 12.94 -11.29
N ASP A 362 -19.82 13.02 -11.72
CA ASP A 362 -18.72 13.35 -10.83
C ASP A 362 -18.70 14.88 -10.68
N THR A 363 -18.95 15.36 -9.46
CA THR A 363 -18.79 16.77 -9.09
C THR A 363 -17.33 17.17 -9.25
N ILE A 364 -16.99 17.62 -10.44
CA ILE A 364 -15.69 18.21 -10.76
C ILE A 364 -15.61 19.54 -10.05
N PHE A 365 -14.60 19.71 -9.23
CA PHE A 365 -14.27 20.95 -8.55
C PHE A 365 -13.81 21.97 -9.60
N ASN A 366 -14.65 22.93 -9.93
CA ASN A 366 -14.39 23.89 -11.00
C ASN A 366 -13.52 25.05 -10.46
N ALA A 367 -12.31 25.18 -10.99
CA ALA A 367 -11.34 26.22 -10.60
C ALA A 367 -11.88 27.66 -10.77
N SER A 368 -12.96 27.85 -11.53
CA SER A 368 -13.61 29.15 -11.73
C SER A 368 -14.35 29.74 -10.51
N GLN A 369 -14.42 29.00 -9.39
CA GLN A 369 -15.03 29.51 -8.14
C GLN A 369 -14.03 30.27 -7.24
N PHE A 370 -12.79 30.46 -7.66
CA PHE A 370 -11.74 31.12 -6.85
C PHE A 370 -11.32 32.51 -7.31
N ASP A 371 -12.02 33.09 -8.27
CA ASP A 371 -11.83 34.51 -8.61
C ASP A 371 -12.62 35.40 -7.63
N MET A 372 -11.98 35.72 -6.48
CA MET A 372 -12.10 36.95 -5.70
C MET A 372 -10.86 37.17 -4.83
#